data_17c9a4b41d5b7626a882b60958b8143b
#
_entry.id   17c9a4b41d5b7626a882b60958b8143b
#
_cell.length_a   1.000
_cell.length_b   1.000
_cell.length_c   1.000
_cell.angle_alpha   90.00
_cell.angle_beta   90.00
_cell.angle_gamma   90.00
#
_symmetry.space_group_name_H-M   'P 1'
#
loop_
_entity.id
_entity.type
_entity.pdbx_description
1 polymer ?
#
loop_
_entity_poly.entity_id
_entity_poly.type
_entity_poly.pdbx_seq_one_letter_code
_entity_poly.pdbx_strand_id
1 'polypeptide(L)'
;ADWYKRQQLGFKGNKETDKMAKTHCCYCGMQCGIKLKVKDNQIAGFEPWEEFPFNEGRLCPKGVMRYMQNNHPDRLMDPIERVEGKGFKPVSWEHAMNRTVNEIKRIQEKYGKDAFAMLSGVSLTNEKSYMIGKFARVALKTANLDYNGRLCMVSAGGGNKKAFGLDRISNSWADLKHAEVILVAGSNISETFPTLTHYIWQARDNGAKLIVIDPRMIPLARTADLHLPIRPGGDSALFGAILKIMVDNDWLDHDFIDNYTSGFQETIDAVKDYDLDWAEEHTGISKELIYQAAEMWGKANTSFLLHARGIEHHTKGVDNVLSCINIVLASGRIGKPSFGYGTITGQGKGQEGREHGHKCDQSPGKRAITNPEHRKYCVL
;
A
#
# COMPACT_ATOMS: atom_id res chain seq x y z
N ALA A 1 2.62 -28.63 -18.83
CA ALA A 1 1.51 -29.60 -18.95
C ALA A 1 0.88 -29.94 -17.59
N ASP A 2 1.68 -30.09 -16.54
CA ASP A 2 1.20 -30.47 -15.20
C ASP A 2 0.42 -29.36 -14.48
N TRP A 3 0.78 -28.11 -14.73
CA TRP A 3 0.12 -26.96 -14.12
C TRP A 3 -1.34 -26.81 -14.62
N TYR A 4 -1.56 -27.01 -15.92
CA TYR A 4 -2.90 -26.97 -16.53
C TYR A 4 -3.81 -28.12 -16.06
N LYS A 5 -3.26 -29.33 -15.89
CA LYS A 5 -4.01 -30.46 -15.31
C LYS A 5 -4.40 -30.26 -13.87
N ARG A 6 -3.55 -29.60 -13.07
CA ARG A 6 -3.87 -29.24 -11.68
C ARG A 6 -4.96 -28.18 -11.58
N GLN A 7 -5.04 -27.23 -12.51
CA GLN A 7 -6.14 -26.26 -12.58
C GLN A 7 -7.49 -26.93 -12.88
N GLN A 8 -7.54 -27.89 -13.78
CA GLN A 8 -8.76 -28.62 -14.11
C GLN A 8 -9.30 -29.44 -12.92
N LEU A 9 -8.44 -29.91 -12.04
CA LEU A 9 -8.86 -30.61 -10.81
C LEU A 9 -9.52 -29.67 -9.78
N GLY A 10 -9.21 -28.37 -9.79
CA GLY A 10 -9.82 -27.37 -8.91
C GLY A 10 -11.21 -26.91 -9.35
N PHE A 11 -11.53 -27.01 -10.63
CA PHE A 11 -12.82 -26.59 -11.22
C PHE A 11 -13.84 -27.72 -11.35
N LYS A 12 -13.52 -28.93 -10.93
CA LYS A 12 -14.49 -30.05 -10.96
C LYS A 12 -15.57 -29.85 -9.88
N GLY A 13 -16.63 -29.20 -10.33
CA GLY A 13 -17.99 -29.35 -9.81
C GLY A 13 -18.24 -28.84 -8.40
N ASN A 14 -19.48 -28.48 -8.16
CA ASN A 14 -20.11 -28.29 -6.86
C ASN A 14 -19.82 -29.48 -5.94
N LYS A 15 -18.67 -29.47 -5.26
CA LYS A 15 -18.51 -30.38 -4.13
C LYS A 15 -19.44 -29.86 -3.04
N GLU A 16 -20.25 -30.75 -2.51
CA GLU A 16 -21.00 -30.48 -1.29
C GLU A 16 -20.07 -29.83 -0.26
N THR A 17 -20.53 -28.78 0.37
CA THR A 17 -19.76 -28.03 1.36
C THR A 17 -20.41 -28.17 2.71
N ASP A 18 -19.62 -28.36 3.76
CA ASP A 18 -20.12 -28.39 5.14
C ASP A 18 -20.50 -26.99 5.59
N LYS A 19 -19.71 -25.98 5.16
CA LYS A 19 -19.97 -24.58 5.45
C LYS A 19 -19.29 -23.62 4.48
N MET A 20 -19.82 -22.42 4.42
CA MET A 20 -19.19 -21.25 3.75
C MET A 20 -18.55 -20.36 4.80
N ALA A 21 -17.28 -19.99 4.59
CA ALA A 21 -16.54 -19.07 5.45
C ALA A 21 -16.23 -17.77 4.69
N LYS A 22 -16.80 -16.66 5.15
CA LYS A 22 -16.49 -15.32 4.62
C LYS A 22 -15.16 -14.87 5.21
N THR A 23 -14.24 -14.40 4.35
CA THR A 23 -12.92 -13.92 4.76
C THR A 23 -12.35 -12.92 3.75
N HIS A 24 -11.15 -12.42 4.01
CA HIS A 24 -10.41 -11.55 3.11
C HIS A 24 -9.29 -12.30 2.41
N CYS A 25 -9.00 -11.92 1.17
CA CYS A 25 -7.77 -12.32 0.48
C CYS A 25 -6.56 -11.73 1.20
N CYS A 26 -5.51 -12.53 1.40
CA CYS A 26 -4.33 -12.13 2.17
C CYS A 26 -3.20 -11.50 1.35
N TYR A 27 -3.33 -11.40 0.01
CA TYR A 27 -2.19 -11.07 -0.84
C TYR A 27 -1.84 -9.57 -0.88
N CYS A 28 -2.79 -8.71 -1.16
CA CYS A 28 -2.50 -7.29 -1.32
C CYS A 28 -3.43 -6.40 -0.48
N GLY A 29 -3.12 -5.12 -0.45
CA GLY A 29 -3.87 -4.12 0.31
C GLY A 29 -5.32 -3.89 -0.14
N MET A 30 -5.72 -4.44 -1.28
CA MET A 30 -7.11 -4.43 -1.72
C MET A 30 -8.03 -5.24 -0.80
N GLN A 31 -7.49 -6.26 -0.12
CA GLN A 31 -8.21 -7.10 0.87
C GLN A 31 -9.57 -7.62 0.35
N CYS A 32 -9.62 -8.09 -0.89
CA CYS A 32 -10.83 -8.57 -1.53
C CYS A 32 -11.60 -9.58 -0.66
N GLY A 33 -12.91 -9.39 -0.53
CA GLY A 33 -13.78 -10.34 0.12
C GLY A 33 -13.94 -11.62 -0.71
N ILE A 34 -13.93 -12.77 -0.04
CA ILE A 34 -14.07 -14.10 -0.64
C ILE A 34 -14.87 -15.01 0.28
N LYS A 35 -15.73 -15.84 -0.29
CA LYS A 35 -16.41 -16.94 0.39
C LYS A 35 -15.65 -18.23 0.13
N LEU A 36 -15.09 -18.85 1.15
CA LEU A 36 -14.39 -20.13 1.04
C LEU A 36 -15.34 -21.30 1.30
N LYS A 37 -15.32 -22.28 0.42
CA LYS A 37 -16.01 -23.58 0.59
C LYS A 37 -15.18 -24.47 1.50
N VAL A 38 -15.75 -24.92 2.60
CA VAL A 38 -15.09 -25.81 3.55
C VAL A 38 -15.79 -27.17 3.52
N LYS A 39 -15.03 -28.25 3.39
CA LYS A 39 -15.46 -29.63 3.49
C LYS A 39 -14.44 -30.44 4.30
N ASP A 40 -14.88 -31.21 5.25
CA ASP A 40 -14.02 -32.05 6.11
C ASP A 40 -12.84 -31.24 6.71
N ASN A 41 -13.14 -30.02 7.19
CA ASN A 41 -12.14 -29.06 7.71
C ASN A 41 -11.05 -28.64 6.69
N GLN A 42 -11.26 -28.88 5.40
CA GLN A 42 -10.36 -28.49 4.31
C GLN A 42 -11.01 -27.42 3.43
N ILE A 43 -10.19 -26.55 2.84
CA ILE A 43 -10.70 -25.57 1.89
C ILE A 43 -10.86 -26.25 0.53
N ALA A 44 -12.11 -26.51 0.13
CA ALA A 44 -12.45 -27.23 -1.09
C ALA A 44 -12.63 -26.35 -2.32
N GLY A 45 -12.77 -25.04 -2.14
CA GLY A 45 -12.98 -24.08 -3.22
C GLY A 45 -13.34 -22.70 -2.74
N PHE A 46 -13.91 -21.89 -3.61
CA PHE A 46 -14.36 -20.52 -3.28
C PHE A 46 -15.62 -20.16 -4.07
N GLU A 47 -16.27 -19.09 -3.61
CA GLU A 47 -17.29 -18.34 -4.35
C GLU A 47 -17.04 -16.84 -4.29
N PRO A 48 -17.50 -16.08 -5.30
CA PRO A 48 -17.53 -14.62 -5.23
C PRO A 48 -18.34 -14.14 -4.03
N TRP A 49 -17.91 -13.04 -3.43
CA TRP A 49 -18.68 -12.32 -2.43
C TRP A 49 -19.13 -11.00 -3.02
N GLU A 50 -20.25 -11.01 -3.75
CA GLU A 50 -20.72 -9.89 -4.55
C GLU A 50 -21.11 -8.68 -3.70
N GLU A 51 -21.65 -8.93 -2.50
CA GLU A 51 -22.05 -7.86 -1.58
C GLU A 51 -20.86 -7.20 -0.86
N PHE A 52 -19.63 -7.68 -1.10
CA PHE A 52 -18.45 -7.08 -0.49
C PHE A 52 -18.06 -5.78 -1.20
N PRO A 53 -17.97 -4.62 -0.48
CA PRO A 53 -18.01 -3.28 -1.09
C PRO A 53 -16.77 -2.91 -1.92
N PHE A 54 -15.63 -3.60 -1.76
CA PHE A 54 -14.39 -3.21 -2.43
C PHE A 54 -14.15 -3.95 -3.74
N ASN A 55 -14.45 -5.21 -3.81
CA ASN A 55 -14.22 -6.01 -5.01
C ASN A 55 -15.50 -6.53 -5.66
N GLU A 56 -16.67 -6.37 -5.06
CA GLU A 56 -17.97 -6.71 -5.62
C GLU A 56 -17.96 -8.10 -6.29
N GLY A 57 -17.42 -9.08 -5.58
CA GLY A 57 -17.24 -10.45 -6.06
C GLY A 57 -16.05 -10.69 -6.99
N ARG A 58 -15.38 -9.65 -7.49
CA ARG A 58 -14.25 -9.77 -8.42
C ARG A 58 -12.99 -10.23 -7.70
N LEU A 59 -12.24 -11.13 -8.34
CA LEU A 59 -10.98 -11.65 -7.82
C LEU A 59 -9.93 -11.70 -8.94
N CYS A 60 -8.71 -11.34 -8.63
CA CYS A 60 -7.58 -11.56 -9.53
C CYS A 60 -7.11 -13.02 -9.48
N PRO A 61 -6.23 -13.46 -10.39
CA PRO A 61 -5.72 -14.83 -10.41
C PRO A 61 -5.16 -15.31 -9.05
N LYS A 62 -4.49 -14.43 -8.29
CA LYS A 62 -4.00 -14.77 -6.94
C LYS A 62 -5.13 -15.06 -5.96
N GLY A 63 -6.18 -14.23 -5.98
CA GLY A 63 -7.36 -14.41 -5.15
C GLY A 63 -8.13 -15.67 -5.49
N VAL A 64 -8.33 -15.94 -6.77
CA VAL A 64 -8.96 -17.18 -7.27
C VAL A 64 -8.22 -18.42 -6.81
N MET A 65 -6.90 -18.42 -6.86
CA MET A 65 -6.04 -19.56 -6.48
C MET A 65 -5.77 -19.64 -4.97
N ARG A 66 -6.32 -18.71 -4.17
CA ARG A 66 -6.06 -18.62 -2.73
C ARG A 66 -6.41 -19.90 -1.97
N TYR A 67 -7.48 -20.58 -2.35
CA TYR A 67 -7.94 -21.80 -1.68
C TYR A 67 -6.96 -22.96 -1.79
N MET A 68 -6.13 -23.00 -2.86
CA MET A 68 -5.14 -24.06 -3.07
C MET A 68 -3.92 -23.95 -2.15
N GLN A 69 -3.62 -22.75 -1.67
CA GLN A 69 -2.41 -22.49 -0.88
C GLN A 69 -2.39 -23.26 0.45
N ASN A 70 -3.53 -23.43 1.08
CA ASN A 70 -3.62 -24.07 2.39
C ASN A 70 -3.41 -25.58 2.32
N ASN A 71 -3.77 -26.18 1.18
CA ASN A 71 -3.73 -27.63 0.97
C ASN A 71 -2.54 -28.04 0.07
N HIS A 72 -1.56 -27.15 -0.12
CA HIS A 72 -0.40 -27.47 -0.95
C HIS A 72 0.45 -28.58 -0.30
N PRO A 73 0.92 -29.59 -1.06
CA PRO A 73 1.72 -30.70 -0.51
C PRO A 73 3.00 -30.27 0.22
N ASP A 74 3.63 -29.20 -0.25
CA ASP A 74 4.86 -28.65 0.34
C ASP A 74 4.62 -27.75 1.56
N ARG A 75 3.36 -27.63 2.01
CA ARG A 75 3.07 -26.81 3.19
C ARG A 75 3.63 -27.48 4.44
N LEU A 76 4.44 -26.72 5.20
CA LEU A 76 4.92 -27.19 6.50
C LEU A 76 3.73 -27.30 7.46
N MET A 77 3.55 -28.51 8.02
CA MET A 77 2.49 -28.82 8.96
C MET A 77 2.99 -28.83 10.41
N ASP A 78 4.28 -29.10 10.60
CA ASP A 78 4.94 -29.15 11.89
C ASP A 78 6.12 -28.17 11.96
N PRO A 79 6.53 -27.73 13.16
CA PRO A 79 7.78 -27.01 13.34
C PRO A 79 8.96 -27.86 12.86
N ILE A 80 9.94 -27.19 12.28
CA ILE A 80 11.17 -27.86 11.83
C ILE A 80 12.39 -27.26 12.55
N GLU A 81 13.34 -28.11 12.89
CA GLU A 81 14.59 -27.76 13.53
C GLU A 81 15.77 -28.06 12.64
N ARG A 82 16.73 -27.15 12.57
CA ARG A 82 17.99 -27.36 11.84
C ARG A 82 18.84 -28.42 12.51
N VAL A 83 19.32 -29.36 11.72
CA VAL A 83 20.32 -30.37 12.12
C VAL A 83 21.58 -30.12 11.33
N GLU A 84 22.69 -29.89 12.03
CA GLU A 84 23.99 -29.62 11.41
C GLU A 84 24.38 -30.75 10.41
N GLY A 85 24.77 -30.34 9.20
CA GLY A 85 25.14 -31.26 8.13
C GLY A 85 23.99 -32.10 7.51
N LYS A 86 22.73 -31.98 8.05
CA LYS A 86 21.60 -32.83 7.63
C LYS A 86 20.35 -32.03 7.24
N GLY A 87 20.41 -30.70 7.19
CA GLY A 87 19.26 -29.85 6.81
C GLY A 87 18.27 -29.65 7.96
N PHE A 88 16.99 -29.97 7.76
CA PHE A 88 15.92 -29.76 8.73
C PHE A 88 15.19 -31.08 9.05
N LYS A 89 14.71 -31.22 10.29
CA LYS A 89 13.84 -32.31 10.73
C LYS A 89 12.56 -31.75 11.39
N PRO A 90 11.41 -32.40 11.26
CA PRO A 90 10.22 -32.08 12.05
C PRO A 90 10.45 -32.30 13.53
N VAL A 91 9.84 -31.45 14.36
CA VAL A 91 9.83 -31.55 15.83
C VAL A 91 8.45 -31.25 16.37
N SER A 92 8.17 -31.67 17.62
CA SER A 92 6.90 -31.34 18.25
C SER A 92 6.78 -29.85 18.57
N TRP A 93 5.55 -29.34 18.63
CA TRP A 93 5.27 -27.96 19.07
C TRP A 93 5.82 -27.70 20.48
N GLU A 94 5.69 -28.65 21.40
CA GLU A 94 6.24 -28.54 22.75
C GLU A 94 7.76 -28.33 22.72
N HIS A 95 8.48 -29.14 21.98
CA HIS A 95 9.93 -29.01 21.80
C HIS A 95 10.30 -27.64 21.22
N ALA A 96 9.63 -27.22 20.13
CA ALA A 96 9.90 -25.96 19.45
C ALA A 96 9.67 -24.76 20.39
N MET A 97 8.55 -24.75 21.11
CA MET A 97 8.21 -23.68 22.04
C MET A 97 9.16 -23.63 23.23
N ASN A 98 9.48 -24.75 23.87
CA ASN A 98 10.41 -24.80 24.97
C ASN A 98 11.80 -24.33 24.57
N ARG A 99 12.31 -24.76 23.41
CA ARG A 99 13.59 -24.29 22.90
C ARG A 99 13.57 -22.78 22.65
N THR A 100 12.55 -22.26 21.99
CA THR A 100 12.42 -20.82 21.71
C THR A 100 12.41 -20.00 23.01
N VAL A 101 11.61 -20.39 23.98
CA VAL A 101 11.51 -19.68 25.28
C VAL A 101 12.83 -19.71 26.03
N ASN A 102 13.47 -20.90 26.10
CA ASN A 102 14.74 -21.06 26.82
C ASN A 102 15.86 -20.23 26.18
N GLU A 103 15.95 -20.20 24.84
CA GLU A 103 16.95 -19.38 24.13
C GLU A 103 16.70 -17.88 24.31
N ILE A 104 15.46 -17.43 24.27
CA ILE A 104 15.13 -16.02 24.54
C ILE A 104 15.56 -15.65 25.96
N LYS A 105 15.19 -16.45 26.97
CA LYS A 105 15.60 -16.23 28.37
C LYS A 105 17.12 -16.20 28.51
N ARG A 106 17.81 -17.19 27.98
CA ARG A 106 19.27 -17.29 28.03
C ARG A 106 19.96 -16.05 27.43
N ILE A 107 19.48 -15.57 26.26
CA ILE A 107 20.04 -14.40 25.61
C ILE A 107 19.77 -13.14 26.43
N GLN A 108 18.53 -12.96 26.92
CA GLN A 108 18.18 -11.78 27.71
C GLN A 108 18.84 -11.75 29.09
N GLU A 109 19.06 -12.90 29.71
CA GLU A 109 19.83 -13.00 30.97
C GLU A 109 21.29 -12.63 30.77
N LYS A 110 21.89 -13.08 29.66
CA LYS A 110 23.32 -12.84 29.40
C LYS A 110 23.62 -11.42 28.89
N TYR A 111 22.74 -10.87 28.05
CA TYR A 111 23.06 -9.64 27.30
C TYR A 111 22.05 -8.51 27.53
N GLY A 112 21.05 -8.69 28.37
CA GLY A 112 20.00 -7.71 28.64
C GLY A 112 18.76 -7.84 27.73
N LYS A 113 17.69 -7.12 28.09
CA LYS A 113 16.38 -7.24 27.40
C LYS A 113 16.44 -6.82 25.95
N ASP A 114 17.21 -5.81 25.63
CA ASP A 114 17.34 -5.26 24.28
C ASP A 114 18.26 -6.09 23.35
N ALA A 115 18.82 -7.19 23.83
CA ALA A 115 19.53 -8.16 23.00
C ALA A 115 18.58 -8.97 22.10
N PHE A 116 17.26 -8.89 22.34
CA PHE A 116 16.23 -9.51 21.51
C PHE A 116 15.53 -8.48 20.65
N ALA A 117 15.42 -8.77 19.36
CA ALA A 117 14.66 -7.96 18.41
C ALA A 117 13.60 -8.80 17.68
N MET A 118 12.50 -8.16 17.30
CA MET A 118 11.36 -8.80 16.67
C MET A 118 11.05 -8.14 15.33
N LEU A 119 11.23 -8.86 14.23
CA LEU A 119 10.84 -8.44 12.90
C LEU A 119 9.64 -9.25 12.43
N SER A 120 8.59 -8.57 12.00
CA SER A 120 7.33 -9.19 11.65
C SER A 120 6.81 -8.72 10.30
N GLY A 121 5.72 -9.32 9.83
CA GLY A 121 5.04 -8.96 8.60
C GLY A 121 3.71 -8.25 8.84
N VAL A 122 3.09 -7.76 7.77
CA VAL A 122 1.77 -7.10 7.80
C VAL A 122 0.64 -7.92 7.20
N SER A 123 0.90 -9.15 6.77
CA SER A 123 -0.15 -10.08 6.33
C SER A 123 -0.72 -10.84 7.53
N LEU A 124 -1.19 -10.08 8.52
CA LEU A 124 -1.69 -10.56 9.81
C LEU A 124 -3.12 -10.07 10.04
N THR A 125 -3.82 -10.67 11.01
CA THR A 125 -5.06 -10.09 11.53
C THR A 125 -4.76 -8.93 12.48
N ASN A 126 -5.77 -8.12 12.81
CA ASN A 126 -5.64 -7.01 13.76
C ASN A 126 -5.16 -7.51 15.13
N GLU A 127 -5.77 -8.63 15.59
CA GLU A 127 -5.44 -9.25 16.86
C GLU A 127 -3.97 -9.67 16.91
N LYS A 128 -3.46 -10.32 15.85
CA LYS A 128 -2.05 -10.73 15.80
C LYS A 128 -1.11 -9.54 15.76
N SER A 129 -1.43 -8.49 15.01
CA SER A 129 -0.62 -7.27 14.99
C SER A 129 -0.53 -6.61 16.36
N TYR A 130 -1.66 -6.50 17.08
CA TYR A 130 -1.70 -5.98 18.44
C TYR A 130 -0.93 -6.89 19.43
N MET A 131 -1.16 -8.19 19.35
CA MET A 131 -0.52 -9.16 20.24
C MET A 131 1.01 -9.19 20.12
N ILE A 132 1.55 -9.04 18.90
CA ILE A 132 3.00 -8.96 18.70
C ILE A 132 3.58 -7.74 19.41
N GLY A 133 2.96 -6.58 19.25
CA GLY A 133 3.39 -5.36 19.96
C GLY A 133 3.31 -5.49 21.48
N LYS A 134 2.23 -6.08 21.97
CA LYS A 134 2.04 -6.37 23.40
C LYS A 134 3.08 -7.37 23.92
N PHE A 135 3.31 -8.46 23.20
CA PHE A 135 4.26 -9.50 23.58
C PHE A 135 5.69 -8.93 23.69
N ALA A 136 6.15 -8.17 22.69
CA ALA A 136 7.48 -7.57 22.72
C ALA A 136 7.65 -6.64 23.94
N ARG A 137 6.70 -5.76 24.19
CA ARG A 137 6.84 -4.74 25.25
C ARG A 137 6.56 -5.25 26.64
N VAL A 138 5.54 -6.09 26.81
CA VAL A 138 5.11 -6.56 28.14
C VAL A 138 5.86 -7.81 28.56
N ALA A 139 5.90 -8.84 27.71
CA ALA A 139 6.54 -10.12 28.06
C ALA A 139 8.06 -10.06 27.89
N LEU A 140 8.56 -9.59 26.76
CA LEU A 140 9.99 -9.54 26.46
C LEU A 140 10.67 -8.28 27.00
N LYS A 141 9.91 -7.24 27.34
CA LYS A 141 10.38 -5.96 27.88
C LYS A 141 11.41 -5.28 26.96
N THR A 142 11.20 -5.33 25.66
CA THR A 142 12.03 -4.66 24.65
C THR A 142 11.20 -3.76 23.73
N ALA A 143 11.78 -2.65 23.26
CA ALA A 143 11.23 -1.80 22.23
C ALA A 143 11.74 -2.17 20.81
N ASN A 144 12.65 -3.13 20.69
CA ASN A 144 13.25 -3.57 19.44
C ASN A 144 12.26 -4.41 18.63
N LEU A 145 11.25 -3.74 18.10
CA LEU A 145 10.15 -4.32 17.34
C LEU A 145 9.91 -3.47 16.10
N ASP A 146 9.89 -4.10 14.94
CA ASP A 146 9.44 -3.44 13.70
C ASP A 146 8.85 -4.47 12.72
N TYR A 147 8.43 -4.00 11.56
CA TYR A 147 7.77 -4.81 10.55
C TYR A 147 8.10 -4.31 9.14
N ASN A 148 7.81 -5.12 8.12
CA ASN A 148 8.15 -4.81 6.74
C ASN A 148 7.48 -3.53 6.19
N GLY A 149 6.42 -3.01 6.82
CA GLY A 149 5.83 -1.71 6.47
C GLY A 149 6.78 -0.53 6.67
N ARG A 150 7.82 -0.69 7.50
CA ARG A 150 8.94 0.27 7.62
C ARG A 150 9.64 0.51 6.28
N LEU A 151 9.83 -0.52 5.49
CA LEU A 151 10.50 -0.45 4.18
C LEU A 151 9.51 -0.27 3.03
N CYS A 152 8.22 -0.52 3.25
CA CYS A 152 7.21 -0.52 2.20
C CYS A 152 6.69 0.90 1.92
N MET A 153 6.03 1.55 2.89
CA MET A 153 5.31 2.80 2.65
C MET A 153 5.59 3.87 3.73
N VAL A 154 6.77 3.87 4.30
CA VAL A 154 7.14 4.85 5.34
C VAL A 154 7.24 6.26 4.76
N SER A 155 7.72 6.40 3.53
CA SER A 155 7.81 7.71 2.85
C SER A 155 6.43 8.31 2.60
N ALA A 156 5.47 7.51 2.10
CA ALA A 156 4.08 7.95 1.98
C ALA A 156 3.47 8.33 3.33
N GLY A 157 3.67 7.48 4.35
CA GLY A 157 3.20 7.79 5.70
C GLY A 157 3.83 9.06 6.29
N GLY A 158 5.09 9.33 5.97
CA GLY A 158 5.79 10.57 6.35
C GLY A 158 5.24 11.80 5.64
N GLY A 159 5.08 11.72 4.32
CA GLY A 159 4.50 12.78 3.49
C GLY A 159 3.06 13.10 3.89
N ASN A 160 2.21 12.07 4.00
CA ASN A 160 0.82 12.24 4.42
C ASN A 160 0.69 12.90 5.79
N LYS A 161 1.53 12.50 6.77
CA LYS A 161 1.54 13.12 8.09
C LYS A 161 1.98 14.57 8.08
N LYS A 162 2.97 14.92 7.24
CA LYS A 162 3.42 16.30 7.08
C LYS A 162 2.33 17.17 6.46
N ALA A 163 1.67 16.68 5.42
CA ALA A 163 0.66 17.43 4.67
C ALA A 163 -0.71 17.46 5.37
N PHE A 164 -1.18 16.33 5.92
CA PHE A 164 -2.55 16.16 6.40
C PHE A 164 -2.65 15.88 7.91
N GLY A 165 -1.54 15.78 8.62
CA GLY A 165 -1.51 15.38 10.03
C GLY A 165 -1.78 13.89 10.26
N LEU A 166 -2.23 13.15 9.26
CA LEU A 166 -2.59 11.74 9.35
C LEU A 166 -2.18 10.96 8.08
N ASP A 167 -2.05 9.66 8.23
CA ASP A 167 -1.66 8.74 7.17
C ASP A 167 -2.86 7.91 6.73
N ARG A 168 -3.63 8.45 5.79
CA ARG A 168 -4.83 7.86 5.21
C ARG A 168 -4.98 8.24 3.74
N ILE A 169 -5.75 7.45 3.00
CA ILE A 169 -6.30 7.84 1.71
C ILE A 169 -7.47 8.79 1.94
N SER A 170 -7.64 9.78 1.06
CA SER A 170 -8.65 10.81 1.23
C SER A 170 -10.07 10.36 0.86
N ASN A 171 -10.20 9.43 -0.08
CA ASN A 171 -11.46 9.01 -0.69
C ASN A 171 -11.57 7.49 -0.82
N SER A 172 -12.76 7.01 -1.11
CA SER A 172 -12.98 5.59 -1.41
C SER A 172 -12.49 5.22 -2.82
N TRP A 173 -12.19 3.92 -3.04
CA TRP A 173 -11.87 3.45 -4.39
C TRP A 173 -13.05 3.63 -5.38
N ALA A 174 -14.28 3.60 -4.88
CA ALA A 174 -15.47 3.79 -5.69
C ALA A 174 -15.58 5.20 -6.28
N ASP A 175 -14.92 6.19 -5.70
CA ASP A 175 -14.90 7.56 -6.23
C ASP A 175 -14.13 7.67 -7.54
N LEU A 176 -13.17 6.77 -7.79
CA LEU A 176 -12.38 6.74 -9.02
C LEU A 176 -13.24 6.71 -10.29
N LYS A 177 -14.36 6.00 -10.27
CA LYS A 177 -15.25 5.85 -11.44
C LYS A 177 -15.90 7.16 -11.92
N HIS A 178 -15.84 8.19 -11.10
CA HIS A 178 -16.43 9.51 -11.39
C HIS A 178 -15.36 10.57 -11.72
N ALA A 179 -14.09 10.23 -11.70
CA ALA A 179 -13.02 11.16 -12.06
C ALA A 179 -12.96 11.39 -13.57
N GLU A 180 -12.75 12.63 -13.98
CA GLU A 180 -12.47 13.00 -15.39
C GLU A 180 -11.03 12.70 -15.78
N VAL A 181 -10.09 12.84 -14.82
CA VAL A 181 -8.68 12.52 -15.02
C VAL A 181 -8.19 11.64 -13.87
N ILE A 182 -7.56 10.52 -14.22
CA ILE A 182 -6.85 9.66 -13.28
C ILE A 182 -5.36 9.71 -13.60
N LEU A 183 -4.54 10.11 -12.62
CA LEU A 183 -3.10 10.10 -12.72
C LEU A 183 -2.55 8.98 -11.85
N VAL A 184 -1.78 8.07 -12.45
CA VAL A 184 -1.13 6.93 -11.78
C VAL A 184 0.38 7.09 -11.90
N ALA A 185 1.07 7.24 -10.77
CA ALA A 185 2.50 7.47 -10.72
C ALA A 185 3.24 6.37 -9.95
N GLY A 186 4.27 5.80 -10.57
CA GLY A 186 5.15 4.81 -9.94
C GLY A 186 4.42 3.58 -9.41
N SER A 187 3.39 3.10 -10.15
CA SER A 187 2.56 1.98 -9.73
C SER A 187 2.08 1.10 -10.87
N ASN A 188 2.49 -0.15 -10.88
CA ASN A 188 1.98 -1.15 -11.81
C ASN A 188 0.70 -1.81 -11.25
N ILE A 189 -0.39 -1.05 -11.20
CA ILE A 189 -1.68 -1.46 -10.63
C ILE A 189 -2.18 -2.76 -11.27
N SER A 190 -2.04 -2.92 -12.58
CA SER A 190 -2.54 -4.10 -13.31
C SER A 190 -1.98 -5.41 -12.80
N GLU A 191 -0.76 -5.42 -12.27
CA GLU A 191 -0.11 -6.62 -11.74
C GLU A 191 -0.17 -6.71 -10.21
N THR A 192 -0.03 -5.57 -9.53
CA THR A 192 0.08 -5.55 -8.06
C THR A 192 -1.27 -5.42 -7.36
N PHE A 193 -2.25 -4.76 -8.02
CA PHE A 193 -3.59 -4.45 -7.49
C PHE A 193 -4.69 -4.70 -8.52
N PRO A 194 -4.75 -5.86 -9.19
CA PRO A 194 -5.55 -6.05 -10.40
C PRO A 194 -7.03 -5.70 -10.26
N THR A 195 -7.65 -5.98 -9.11
CA THR A 195 -9.07 -5.66 -8.89
C THR A 195 -9.36 -4.16 -8.83
N LEU A 196 -8.36 -3.32 -8.54
CA LEU A 196 -8.53 -1.86 -8.57
C LEU A 196 -8.70 -1.33 -10.00
N THR A 197 -8.15 -2.02 -11.00
CA THR A 197 -8.28 -1.61 -12.40
C THR A 197 -9.72 -1.52 -12.86
N HIS A 198 -10.62 -2.29 -12.22
CA HIS A 198 -12.05 -2.22 -12.52
C HIS A 198 -12.61 -0.80 -12.37
N TYR A 199 -12.27 -0.08 -11.31
CA TYR A 199 -12.72 1.30 -11.11
C TYR A 199 -12.10 2.27 -12.12
N ILE A 200 -10.84 2.02 -12.53
CA ILE A 200 -10.18 2.81 -13.58
C ILE A 200 -10.89 2.60 -14.93
N TRP A 201 -11.24 1.35 -15.25
CA TRP A 201 -11.97 1.05 -16.49
C TRP A 201 -13.38 1.63 -16.48
N GLN A 202 -14.10 1.57 -15.37
CA GLN A 202 -15.40 2.24 -15.25
C GLN A 202 -15.31 3.75 -15.48
N ALA A 203 -14.28 4.41 -14.95
CA ALA A 203 -14.05 5.83 -15.21
C ALA A 203 -13.80 6.07 -16.71
N ARG A 204 -12.97 5.25 -17.34
CA ARG A 204 -12.68 5.37 -18.79
C ARG A 204 -13.90 5.11 -19.67
N ASP A 205 -14.73 4.16 -19.33
CA ASP A 205 -16.01 3.91 -20.01
C ASP A 205 -16.94 5.13 -19.90
N ASN A 206 -16.78 5.94 -18.84
CA ASN A 206 -17.45 7.24 -18.66
C ASN A 206 -16.70 8.43 -19.30
N GLY A 207 -15.61 8.20 -20.06
CA GLY A 207 -14.86 9.23 -20.76
C GLY A 207 -13.63 9.77 -20.05
N ALA A 208 -13.26 9.23 -18.89
CA ALA A 208 -12.08 9.67 -18.13
C ALA A 208 -10.78 9.50 -18.93
N LYS A 209 -9.87 10.44 -18.74
CA LYS A 209 -8.50 10.39 -19.26
C LYS A 209 -7.56 9.76 -18.24
N LEU A 210 -6.62 8.97 -18.72
CA LEU A 210 -5.63 8.26 -17.91
C LEU A 210 -4.23 8.77 -18.23
N ILE A 211 -3.56 9.31 -17.23
CA ILE A 211 -2.14 9.68 -17.26
C ILE A 211 -1.36 8.63 -16.45
N VAL A 212 -0.30 8.06 -17.04
CA VAL A 212 0.58 7.11 -16.37
C VAL A 212 2.01 7.63 -16.37
N ILE A 213 2.60 7.73 -15.19
CA ILE A 213 4.00 8.10 -14.97
C ILE A 213 4.74 6.86 -14.48
N ASP A 214 5.50 6.24 -15.36
CA ASP A 214 6.31 5.05 -15.07
C ASP A 214 7.45 4.94 -16.09
N PRO A 215 8.69 4.63 -15.71
CA PRO A 215 9.79 4.46 -16.66
C PRO A 215 9.55 3.34 -17.67
N ARG A 216 8.67 2.39 -17.35
CA ARG A 216 8.36 1.24 -18.19
C ARG A 216 7.00 1.38 -18.86
N MET A 217 6.89 0.82 -20.06
CA MET A 217 5.60 0.62 -20.75
C MET A 217 4.80 -0.53 -20.09
N ILE A 218 4.35 -0.30 -18.84
CA ILE A 218 3.52 -1.25 -18.08
C ILE A 218 2.14 -1.47 -18.76
N PRO A 219 1.39 -2.55 -18.45
CA PRO A 219 0.10 -2.80 -19.07
C PRO A 219 -0.87 -1.60 -19.01
N LEU A 220 -0.90 -0.89 -17.89
CA LEU A 220 -1.75 0.30 -17.75
C LEU A 220 -1.28 1.45 -18.66
N ALA A 221 0.04 1.66 -18.82
CA ALA A 221 0.61 2.69 -19.70
C ALA A 221 0.28 2.46 -21.18
N ARG A 222 0.18 1.20 -21.62
CA ARG A 222 -0.19 0.87 -23.02
C ARG A 222 -1.60 1.33 -23.40
N THR A 223 -2.44 1.56 -22.43
CA THR A 223 -3.84 1.97 -22.60
C THR A 223 -4.09 3.40 -22.13
N ALA A 224 -3.07 4.07 -21.61
CA ALA A 224 -3.17 5.45 -21.14
C ALA A 224 -3.39 6.42 -22.31
N ASP A 225 -4.08 7.53 -22.04
CA ASP A 225 -4.17 8.66 -22.96
C ASP A 225 -2.83 9.41 -23.03
N LEU A 226 -2.08 9.39 -21.92
CA LEU A 226 -0.75 9.98 -21.82
C LEU A 226 0.18 9.11 -20.96
N HIS A 227 1.31 8.69 -21.53
CA HIS A 227 2.39 8.01 -20.83
C HIS A 227 3.62 8.90 -20.72
N LEU A 228 4.11 9.08 -19.51
CA LEU A 228 5.29 9.86 -19.17
C LEU A 228 6.41 8.89 -18.75
N PRO A 229 7.34 8.51 -19.65
CA PRO A 229 8.42 7.56 -19.37
C PRO A 229 9.56 8.23 -18.59
N ILE A 230 9.30 8.55 -17.34
CA ILE A 230 10.20 9.30 -16.47
C ILE A 230 11.52 8.59 -16.20
N ARG A 231 12.62 9.35 -16.20
CA ARG A 231 13.89 8.87 -15.64
C ARG A 231 13.73 8.64 -14.14
N PRO A 232 14.11 7.45 -13.59
CA PRO A 232 14.05 7.19 -12.15
C PRO A 232 14.73 8.28 -11.33
N GLY A 233 14.02 8.85 -10.36
CA GLY A 233 14.49 9.94 -9.52
C GLY A 233 14.08 11.35 -9.99
N GLY A 234 13.42 11.48 -11.14
CA GLY A 234 12.90 12.75 -11.65
C GLY A 234 11.55 13.18 -11.10
N ASP A 235 10.98 12.45 -10.14
CA ASP A 235 9.61 12.63 -9.68
C ASP A 235 9.31 14.02 -9.14
N SER A 236 10.13 14.52 -8.21
CA SER A 236 9.95 15.88 -7.66
C SER A 236 10.13 16.97 -8.72
N ALA A 237 11.02 16.74 -9.70
CA ALA A 237 11.21 17.67 -10.82
C ALA A 237 9.95 17.72 -11.69
N LEU A 238 9.38 16.57 -12.02
CA LEU A 238 8.16 16.49 -12.83
C LEU A 238 6.96 17.15 -12.13
N PHE A 239 6.67 16.76 -10.89
CA PHE A 239 5.53 17.30 -10.16
C PHE A 239 5.70 18.78 -9.82
N GLY A 240 6.93 19.23 -9.56
CA GLY A 240 7.26 20.65 -9.38
C GLY A 240 7.04 21.46 -10.66
N ALA A 241 7.45 20.95 -11.82
CA ALA A 241 7.19 21.60 -13.10
C ALA A 241 5.70 21.61 -13.46
N ILE A 242 4.97 20.53 -13.20
CA ILE A 242 3.50 20.51 -13.37
C ILE A 242 2.87 21.60 -12.50
N LEU A 243 3.26 21.72 -11.22
CA LEU A 243 2.77 22.78 -10.36
C LEU A 243 3.10 24.17 -10.90
N LYS A 244 4.34 24.40 -11.36
CA LYS A 244 4.76 25.68 -11.97
C LYS A 244 3.90 26.06 -13.17
N ILE A 245 3.64 25.09 -14.07
CA ILE A 245 2.77 25.32 -15.22
C ILE A 245 1.33 25.64 -14.79
N MET A 246 0.81 24.97 -13.75
CA MET A 246 -0.52 25.27 -13.21
C MET A 246 -0.59 26.70 -12.65
N VAL A 247 0.45 27.15 -11.97
CA VAL A 247 0.57 28.51 -11.44
C VAL A 247 0.61 29.53 -12.60
N ASP A 248 1.46 29.30 -13.60
CA ASP A 248 1.62 30.22 -14.73
C ASP A 248 0.36 30.37 -15.59
N ASN A 249 -0.53 29.38 -15.59
CA ASN A 249 -1.77 29.36 -16.35
C ASN A 249 -3.02 29.60 -15.49
N ASP A 250 -2.84 29.83 -14.20
CA ASP A 250 -3.92 30.01 -13.22
C ASP A 250 -4.93 28.84 -13.16
N TRP A 251 -4.41 27.60 -13.25
CA TRP A 251 -5.20 26.38 -13.10
C TRP A 251 -5.23 25.93 -11.63
N LEU A 252 -5.65 26.83 -10.76
CA LEU A 252 -5.60 26.71 -9.30
C LEU A 252 -7.01 26.81 -8.69
N ASP A 253 -7.21 26.22 -7.53
CA ASP A 253 -8.40 26.42 -6.69
C ASP A 253 -8.03 27.41 -5.56
N HIS A 254 -8.10 28.71 -5.87
CA HIS A 254 -7.71 29.77 -4.94
C HIS A 254 -8.54 29.75 -3.65
N ASP A 255 -9.84 29.48 -3.74
CA ASP A 255 -10.68 29.37 -2.56
C ASP A 255 -10.23 28.23 -1.64
N PHE A 256 -9.86 27.10 -2.21
CA PHE A 256 -9.33 25.97 -1.45
C PHE A 256 -7.94 26.30 -0.87
N ILE A 257 -7.08 26.93 -1.63
CA ILE A 257 -5.73 27.33 -1.20
C ILE A 257 -5.83 28.25 0.02
N ASP A 258 -6.64 29.30 -0.07
CA ASP A 258 -6.74 30.34 0.94
C ASP A 258 -7.40 29.85 2.24
N ASN A 259 -8.40 28.98 2.13
CA ASN A 259 -9.20 28.56 3.29
C ASN A 259 -8.72 27.24 3.93
N TYR A 260 -8.01 26.37 3.20
CA TYR A 260 -7.73 24.99 3.65
C TYR A 260 -6.26 24.60 3.56
N THR A 261 -5.37 25.48 3.08
CA THR A 261 -3.93 25.16 2.99
C THR A 261 -3.07 26.20 3.72
N SER A 262 -1.80 25.86 3.88
CA SER A 262 -0.77 26.76 4.37
C SER A 262 0.55 26.49 3.64
N GLY A 263 1.43 27.53 3.50
CA GLY A 263 2.73 27.35 2.87
C GLY A 263 2.66 27.32 1.33
N PHE A 264 1.60 27.83 0.73
CA PHE A 264 1.47 27.85 -0.74
C PHE A 264 2.52 28.75 -1.38
N GLN A 265 2.76 29.96 -0.84
CA GLN A 265 3.75 30.87 -1.39
C GLN A 265 5.18 30.29 -1.32
N GLU A 266 5.53 29.70 -0.19
CA GLU A 266 6.84 29.03 -0.03
C GLU A 266 7.00 27.86 -1.01
N THR A 267 5.91 27.16 -1.30
CA THR A 267 5.91 26.07 -2.28
C THR A 267 6.13 26.59 -3.71
N ILE A 268 5.47 27.71 -4.08
CA ILE A 268 5.69 28.34 -5.39
C ILE A 268 7.12 28.87 -5.51
N ASP A 269 7.63 29.53 -4.49
CA ASP A 269 9.00 30.05 -4.46
C ASP A 269 10.04 28.93 -4.64
N ALA A 270 9.76 27.74 -4.12
CA ALA A 270 10.62 26.57 -4.26
C ALA A 270 10.65 25.98 -5.68
N VAL A 271 9.59 26.17 -6.47
CA VAL A 271 9.48 25.63 -7.84
C VAL A 271 9.57 26.70 -8.93
N LYS A 272 9.83 27.95 -8.59
CA LYS A 272 9.82 29.09 -9.54
C LYS A 272 10.74 28.91 -10.75
N ASP A 273 11.86 28.21 -10.55
CA ASP A 273 12.90 27.98 -11.56
C ASP A 273 12.70 26.62 -12.30
N TYR A 274 11.58 25.91 -12.06
CA TYR A 274 11.30 24.60 -12.66
C TYR A 274 10.57 24.81 -14.00
N ASP A 275 11.22 25.50 -14.94
CA ASP A 275 10.70 25.66 -16.29
C ASP A 275 10.73 24.35 -17.11
N LEU A 276 10.18 24.40 -18.30
CA LEU A 276 10.08 23.21 -19.16
C LEU A 276 11.44 22.70 -19.65
N ASP A 277 12.43 23.58 -19.87
CA ASP A 277 13.79 23.19 -20.28
C ASP A 277 14.48 22.44 -19.15
N TRP A 278 14.41 22.98 -17.96
CA TRP A 278 14.94 22.37 -16.75
C TRP A 278 14.24 21.03 -16.45
N ALA A 279 12.92 20.99 -16.59
CA ALA A 279 12.15 19.77 -16.32
C ALA A 279 12.48 18.65 -17.31
N GLU A 280 12.60 18.93 -18.59
CA GLU A 280 13.01 17.95 -19.62
C GLU A 280 14.39 17.37 -19.32
N GLU A 281 15.36 18.22 -18.96
CA GLU A 281 16.70 17.78 -18.60
C GLU A 281 16.69 16.81 -17.40
N HIS A 282 15.92 17.13 -16.34
CA HIS A 282 15.91 16.36 -15.09
C HIS A 282 15.02 15.11 -15.13
N THR A 283 13.96 15.15 -15.92
CA THR A 283 13.00 14.02 -16.00
C THR A 283 13.23 13.09 -17.18
N GLY A 284 13.86 13.60 -18.25
CA GLY A 284 13.98 12.90 -19.53
C GLY A 284 12.66 12.81 -20.32
N ILE A 285 11.65 13.58 -19.91
CA ILE A 285 10.34 13.66 -20.60
C ILE A 285 10.30 14.94 -21.41
N SER A 286 9.80 14.89 -22.66
CA SER A 286 9.73 16.09 -23.49
C SER A 286 8.81 17.15 -22.91
N LYS A 287 9.12 18.41 -23.20
CA LYS A 287 8.36 19.59 -22.74
C LYS A 287 6.87 19.49 -23.07
N GLU A 288 6.56 19.00 -24.29
CA GLU A 288 5.20 18.84 -24.77
C GLU A 288 4.40 17.88 -23.92
N LEU A 289 5.00 16.73 -23.53
CA LEU A 289 4.36 15.74 -22.68
C LEU A 289 4.16 16.25 -21.25
N ILE A 290 5.14 17.00 -20.72
CA ILE A 290 5.03 17.62 -19.38
C ILE A 290 3.89 18.66 -19.39
N TYR A 291 3.87 19.54 -20.38
CA TYR A 291 2.81 20.55 -20.51
C TYR A 291 1.44 19.91 -20.68
N GLN A 292 1.32 18.88 -21.54
CA GLN A 292 0.08 18.15 -21.75
C GLN A 292 -0.43 17.50 -20.45
N ALA A 293 0.46 16.93 -19.64
CA ALA A 293 0.08 16.36 -18.34
C ALA A 293 -0.44 17.43 -17.37
N ALA A 294 0.24 18.57 -17.31
CA ALA A 294 -0.18 19.71 -16.49
C ALA A 294 -1.53 20.27 -16.95
N GLU A 295 -1.74 20.40 -18.27
CA GLU A 295 -2.99 20.88 -18.85
C GLU A 295 -4.15 19.92 -18.56
N MET A 296 -3.95 18.61 -18.80
CA MET A 296 -4.97 17.60 -18.54
C MET A 296 -5.38 17.58 -17.06
N TRP A 297 -4.40 17.69 -16.14
CA TRP A 297 -4.67 17.73 -14.70
C TRP A 297 -5.33 19.05 -14.29
N GLY A 298 -4.75 20.19 -14.68
CA GLY A 298 -5.17 21.52 -14.24
C GLY A 298 -6.57 21.90 -14.70
N LYS A 299 -6.93 21.56 -15.94
CA LYS A 299 -8.24 21.88 -16.54
C LYS A 299 -9.36 20.90 -16.21
N ALA A 300 -9.06 19.75 -15.60
CA ALA A 300 -10.10 18.80 -15.22
C ALA A 300 -11.01 19.38 -14.14
N ASN A 301 -12.31 19.09 -14.19
CA ASN A 301 -13.23 19.45 -13.08
C ASN A 301 -13.07 18.47 -11.93
N THR A 302 -12.82 17.19 -12.21
CA THR A 302 -12.59 16.17 -11.19
C THR A 302 -11.35 15.34 -11.53
N SER A 303 -10.53 15.03 -10.55
CA SER A 303 -9.34 14.20 -10.79
C SER A 303 -8.91 13.39 -9.57
N PHE A 304 -8.19 12.30 -9.82
CA PHE A 304 -7.70 11.39 -8.79
C PHE A 304 -6.22 11.06 -9.03
N LEU A 305 -5.37 11.28 -8.04
CA LEU A 305 -3.97 10.90 -8.08
C LEU A 305 -3.70 9.65 -7.24
N LEU A 306 -3.14 8.65 -7.88
CA LEU A 306 -2.69 7.41 -7.23
C LEU A 306 -1.19 7.25 -7.40
N HIS A 307 -0.49 6.97 -6.31
CA HIS A 307 0.93 6.62 -6.39
C HIS A 307 1.29 5.40 -5.55
N ALA A 308 2.48 4.86 -5.79
CA ALA A 308 3.00 3.74 -5.02
C ALA A 308 4.53 3.82 -4.89
N ARG A 309 5.15 2.67 -4.74
CA ARG A 309 6.59 2.52 -4.40
C ARG A 309 7.53 3.18 -5.39
N GLY A 310 7.14 3.36 -6.65
CA GLY A 310 7.96 4.10 -7.62
C GLY A 310 8.24 5.54 -7.19
N ILE A 311 7.27 6.20 -6.55
CA ILE A 311 7.44 7.54 -5.96
C ILE A 311 8.19 7.49 -4.63
N GLU A 312 7.96 6.45 -3.83
CA GLU A 312 8.32 6.42 -2.42
C GLU A 312 9.71 5.87 -2.12
N HIS A 313 10.19 4.89 -2.94
CA HIS A 313 11.45 4.19 -2.69
C HIS A 313 12.66 4.91 -3.27
N HIS A 314 12.80 6.17 -2.92
CA HIS A 314 13.93 7.04 -3.25
C HIS A 314 14.54 7.65 -1.99
N THR A 315 15.78 8.14 -2.09
CA THR A 315 16.46 8.83 -0.99
C THR A 315 15.61 10.00 -0.46
N LYS A 316 14.94 10.72 -1.35
CA LYS A 316 14.01 11.82 -1.05
C LYS A 316 12.54 11.41 -1.24
N GLY A 317 12.18 10.17 -0.90
CA GLY A 317 10.83 9.65 -1.12
C GLY A 317 9.72 10.44 -0.43
N VAL A 318 10.00 11.06 0.73
CA VAL A 318 9.03 11.96 1.40
C VAL A 318 8.79 13.22 0.57
N ASP A 319 9.84 13.81 0.00
CA ASP A 319 9.72 15.02 -0.84
C ASP A 319 8.98 14.71 -2.14
N ASN A 320 9.24 13.55 -2.76
CA ASN A 320 8.48 13.07 -3.91
C ASN A 320 6.98 12.95 -3.60
N VAL A 321 6.63 12.39 -2.44
CA VAL A 321 5.23 12.28 -1.99
C VAL A 321 4.60 13.66 -1.79
N LEU A 322 5.32 14.58 -1.15
CA LEU A 322 4.86 15.96 -0.96
C LEU A 322 4.66 16.68 -2.30
N SER A 323 5.53 16.48 -3.28
CA SER A 323 5.37 17.06 -4.62
C SER A 323 4.08 16.57 -5.30
N CYS A 324 3.73 15.27 -5.16
CA CYS A 324 2.43 14.75 -5.61
C CYS A 324 1.26 15.43 -4.86
N ILE A 325 1.38 15.60 -3.56
CA ILE A 325 0.34 16.23 -2.73
C ILE A 325 0.16 17.70 -3.10
N ASN A 326 1.23 18.42 -3.42
CA ASN A 326 1.18 19.84 -3.75
C ASN A 326 0.29 20.13 -4.97
N ILE A 327 0.36 19.35 -6.03
CA ILE A 327 -0.53 19.55 -7.20
C ILE A 327 -2.00 19.24 -6.85
N VAL A 328 -2.23 18.27 -5.96
CA VAL A 328 -3.58 17.92 -5.47
C VAL A 328 -4.18 19.05 -4.64
N LEU A 329 -3.38 19.62 -3.73
CA LEU A 329 -3.82 20.75 -2.87
C LEU A 329 -4.01 22.04 -3.68
N ALA A 330 -3.06 22.36 -4.56
CA ALA A 330 -3.14 23.56 -5.40
C ALA A 330 -4.38 23.58 -6.31
N SER A 331 -4.86 22.41 -6.71
CA SER A 331 -6.08 22.28 -7.53
C SER A 331 -7.33 21.89 -6.74
N GLY A 332 -7.30 21.87 -5.40
CA GLY A 332 -8.45 21.56 -4.56
C GLY A 332 -9.01 20.14 -4.75
N ARG A 333 -8.17 19.17 -5.18
CA ARG A 333 -8.60 17.82 -5.57
C ARG A 333 -8.62 16.83 -4.40
N ILE A 334 -9.14 17.26 -3.27
CA ILE A 334 -9.21 16.44 -2.04
C ILE A 334 -10.44 16.84 -1.20
N GLY A 335 -10.94 15.88 -0.42
CA GLY A 335 -12.02 16.14 0.54
C GLY A 335 -13.43 16.30 -0.05
N LYS A 336 -13.60 16.06 -1.34
CA LYS A 336 -14.89 16.17 -2.05
C LYS A 336 -15.17 14.85 -2.77
N PRO A 337 -16.44 14.45 -3.02
CA PRO A 337 -16.78 13.31 -3.88
C PRO A 337 -16.16 13.42 -5.27
N SER A 338 -15.73 12.33 -5.86
CA SER A 338 -15.11 12.26 -7.20
C SER A 338 -13.72 12.89 -7.34
N PHE A 339 -13.15 13.39 -6.24
CA PHE A 339 -11.75 13.84 -6.17
C PHE A 339 -10.97 12.89 -5.28
N GLY A 340 -9.66 12.86 -5.41
CA GLY A 340 -8.88 12.14 -4.45
C GLY A 340 -7.40 12.07 -4.67
N TYR A 341 -6.76 11.75 -3.56
CA TYR A 341 -5.37 11.40 -3.49
C TYR A 341 -5.23 10.08 -2.72
N GLY A 342 -4.45 9.16 -3.22
CA GLY A 342 -4.25 7.88 -2.55
C GLY A 342 -2.91 7.22 -2.80
N THR A 343 -2.36 6.70 -1.71
CA THR A 343 -1.21 5.80 -1.75
C THR A 343 -1.68 4.36 -1.87
N ILE A 344 -1.26 3.65 -2.90
CA ILE A 344 -1.57 2.25 -3.08
C ILE A 344 -0.70 1.41 -2.15
N THR A 345 -1.31 0.84 -1.11
CA THR A 345 -0.64 -0.01 -0.13
C THR A 345 -0.41 -1.40 -0.69
N GLY A 346 0.84 -1.90 -0.65
CA GLY A 346 1.18 -3.22 -1.20
C GLY A 346 0.51 -4.38 -0.46
N GLN A 347 0.44 -4.33 0.87
CA GLN A 347 -0.09 -5.40 1.73
C GLN A 347 -1.23 -4.91 2.63
N GLY A 348 -2.08 -5.85 3.09
CA GLY A 348 -3.34 -5.57 3.76
C GLY A 348 -3.25 -4.75 5.04
N LYS A 349 -2.22 -4.93 5.84
CA LYS A 349 -2.08 -4.28 7.16
C LYS A 349 -0.93 -3.28 7.25
N GLY A 350 -0.53 -2.70 6.11
CA GLY A 350 0.58 -1.74 6.06
C GLY A 350 0.36 -0.51 6.95
N GLN A 351 -0.85 0.03 6.99
CA GLN A 351 -1.22 1.17 7.85
C GLN A 351 -1.64 0.72 9.24
N GLU A 352 -2.47 -0.30 9.35
CA GLU A 352 -2.99 -0.83 10.60
C GLU A 352 -1.90 -1.36 11.52
N GLY A 353 -0.81 -1.92 10.98
CA GLY A 353 0.35 -2.34 11.79
C GLY A 353 0.89 -1.19 12.65
N ARG A 354 0.93 0.04 12.12
CA ARG A 354 1.31 1.22 12.89
C ARG A 354 0.28 1.59 13.97
N GLU A 355 -1.00 1.41 13.68
CA GLU A 355 -2.08 1.70 14.62
C GLU A 355 -2.14 0.73 15.78
N HIS A 356 -1.78 -0.52 15.55
CA HIS A 356 -1.75 -1.56 16.58
C HIS A 356 -0.45 -1.60 17.38
N GLY A 357 0.45 -0.62 17.19
CA GLY A 357 1.70 -0.53 17.93
C GLY A 357 2.75 -1.56 17.54
N HIS A 358 2.71 -2.03 16.30
CA HIS A 358 3.65 -2.98 15.71
C HIS A 358 4.90 -2.27 15.15
N LYS A 359 5.41 -1.27 15.86
CA LYS A 359 6.50 -0.41 15.44
C LYS A 359 7.33 0.05 16.63
N CYS A 360 8.65 0.16 16.49
CA CYS A 360 9.55 0.46 17.59
C CYS A 360 9.25 1.76 18.33
N ASP A 361 8.87 2.80 17.59
CA ASP A 361 8.69 4.17 18.09
C ASP A 361 7.23 4.55 18.41
N GLN A 362 6.29 3.63 18.25
CA GLN A 362 4.86 3.89 18.46
C GLN A 362 4.16 2.76 19.21
N SER A 363 3.32 3.14 20.15
CA SER A 363 2.35 2.29 20.84
C SER A 363 1.00 2.27 20.08
N PRO A 364 0.04 1.42 20.45
CA PRO A 364 -1.30 1.41 19.88
C PRO A 364 -1.92 2.81 19.80
N GLY A 365 -2.61 3.10 18.68
CA GLY A 365 -3.15 4.44 18.40
C GLY A 365 -2.11 5.43 17.89
N LYS A 366 -1.00 4.94 17.31
CA LYS A 366 0.11 5.76 16.79
C LYS A 366 0.75 6.70 17.83
N ARG A 367 0.65 6.36 19.10
CA ARG A 367 1.18 7.17 20.20
C ARG A 367 2.70 7.04 20.27
N ALA A 368 3.43 8.15 20.18
CA ALA A 368 4.88 8.15 20.28
C ALA A 368 5.34 7.66 21.65
N ILE A 369 6.24 6.67 21.71
CA ILE A 369 6.76 6.12 22.98
C ILE A 369 7.66 7.10 23.74
N THR A 370 8.16 8.12 23.05
CA THR A 370 8.96 9.21 23.65
C THR A 370 8.12 10.22 24.42
N ASN A 371 6.81 10.27 24.17
CA ASN A 371 5.90 11.20 24.87
C ASN A 371 5.41 10.56 26.20
N PRO A 372 5.72 11.16 27.36
CA PRO A 372 5.31 10.64 28.67
C PRO A 372 3.78 10.51 28.83
N GLU A 373 3.01 11.45 28.30
CA GLU A 373 1.54 11.40 28.34
C GLU A 373 1.00 10.21 27.55
N HIS A 374 1.58 9.91 26.39
CA HIS A 374 1.19 8.76 25.59
C HIS A 374 1.49 7.43 26.29
N ARG A 375 2.53 7.37 27.11
CA ARG A 375 2.87 6.16 27.87
C ARG A 375 1.80 5.79 28.89
N LYS A 376 1.08 6.77 29.47
CA LYS A 376 0.00 6.52 30.44
C LYS A 376 -1.12 5.64 29.87
N TYR A 377 -1.35 5.71 28.55
CA TYR A 377 -2.39 4.91 27.86
C TYR A 377 -1.89 3.52 27.43
N CYS A 378 -0.63 3.22 27.61
CA CYS A 378 0.02 2.00 27.12
C CYS A 378 0.62 1.14 28.22
N VAL A 379 0.47 1.56 29.47
CA VAL A 379 0.83 0.77 30.65
C VAL A 379 -0.30 -0.22 30.88
N LEU A 380 -0.03 -1.46 30.54
CA LEU A 380 -0.79 -2.62 30.99
C LEU A 380 -0.11 -3.24 32.19
#